data_6dc4f546fc84ef26cf87602941d92f20
#
_entry.id   6dc4f546fc84ef26cf87602941d92f20
#
_cell.length_a   1.000
_cell.length_b   1.000
_cell.length_c   1.000
_cell.angle_alpha   90.00
_cell.angle_beta   90.00
_cell.angle_gamma   90.00
#
_symmetry.space_group_name_H-M   'P 1'
#
loop_
_entity.id
_entity.type
_entity.pdbx_description
1 polymer ?
#
loop_
_entity_poly.entity_id
_entity_poly.type
_entity_poly.pdbx_seq_one_letter_code
_entity_poly.pdbx_strand_id
1 'polypeptide(L)'
;MGEKPLPVRNFKVARDKQDKRNAMISWNPSSDAYGYNIYYGIAPEKLYNCITVNGADHYDFRGLDLGTTYYFAIEALNESGRSALSKVVKQ
;
A
#
# COMPACT_ATOMS: atom_id res chain seq x y z
N MET A 1 3.21 19.92 -17.52
CA MET A 1 2.35 18.83 -17.91
C MET A 1 3.13 17.53 -17.84
N GLY A 2 2.72 16.63 -17.03
CA GLY A 2 3.37 15.34 -16.87
C GLY A 2 2.39 14.20 -17.09
N GLU A 3 2.92 13.01 -17.05
CA GLU A 3 2.13 11.81 -17.14
C GLU A 3 1.82 11.31 -15.74
N LYS A 4 0.70 10.58 -15.61
CA LYS A 4 0.39 9.88 -14.37
C LYS A 4 1.50 8.88 -14.06
N PRO A 5 1.75 8.59 -12.78
CA PRO A 5 2.81 7.64 -12.44
C PRO A 5 2.46 6.23 -12.94
N LEU A 6 3.50 5.45 -13.19
CA LEU A 6 3.34 4.04 -13.51
C LEU A 6 2.85 3.28 -12.29
N PRO A 7 2.16 2.14 -12.49
CA PRO A 7 1.72 1.31 -11.36
C PRO A 7 2.90 0.89 -10.50
N VAL A 8 2.65 0.79 -9.19
CA VAL A 8 3.66 0.36 -8.22
C VAL A 8 4.01 -1.11 -8.45
N ARG A 9 5.30 -1.44 -8.40
CA ARG A 9 5.82 -2.79 -8.57
C ARG A 9 6.32 -3.35 -7.25
N ASN A 10 6.30 -4.67 -7.16
CA ASN A 10 6.81 -5.42 -6.00
C ASN A 10 6.16 -4.99 -4.69
N PHE A 11 4.88 -4.75 -4.73
CA PHE A 11 4.11 -4.44 -3.53
C PHE A 11 3.99 -5.70 -2.68
N LYS A 12 4.50 -5.64 -1.47
CA LYS A 12 4.52 -6.78 -0.54
C LYS A 12 4.03 -6.34 0.82
N VAL A 13 3.29 -7.22 1.46
CA VAL A 13 2.85 -7.04 2.84
C VAL A 13 3.21 -8.30 3.60
N ALA A 14 3.92 -8.16 4.71
CA ALA A 14 4.31 -9.29 5.56
C ALA A 14 3.94 -8.98 7.00
N ARG A 15 3.07 -9.79 7.58
CA ARG A 15 2.75 -9.65 9.01
C ARG A 15 3.91 -10.16 9.85
N ASP A 16 4.19 -9.47 10.95
CA ASP A 16 5.23 -9.86 11.88
C ASP A 16 4.86 -11.21 12.50
N LYS A 17 5.79 -12.15 12.46
CA LYS A 17 5.57 -13.49 13.03
C LYS A 17 5.46 -13.48 14.54
N GLN A 18 6.12 -12.54 15.19
CA GLN A 18 6.11 -12.44 16.66
C GLN A 18 4.92 -11.63 17.17
N ASP A 19 4.53 -10.61 16.41
CA ASP A 19 3.38 -9.78 16.75
C ASP A 19 2.57 -9.49 15.50
N LYS A 20 1.54 -10.27 15.28
CA LYS A 20 0.73 -10.18 14.06
C LYS A 20 -0.14 -8.93 13.99
N ARG A 21 -0.10 -8.07 14.99
CA ARG A 21 -0.73 -6.76 14.93
C ARG A 21 0.11 -5.79 14.08
N ASN A 22 1.34 -6.15 13.80
CA ASN A 22 2.25 -5.35 12.96
C ASN A 22 2.41 -5.98 11.60
N ALA A 23 2.60 -5.14 10.59
CA ALA A 23 2.90 -5.58 9.23
C ALA A 23 3.90 -4.64 8.60
N MET A 24 4.85 -5.20 7.88
CA MET A 24 5.78 -4.44 7.06
C MET A 24 5.26 -4.42 5.63
N ILE A 25 5.02 -3.23 5.14
CA ILE A 25 4.57 -3.00 3.77
C ILE A 25 5.74 -2.40 3.00
N SER A 26 6.05 -2.97 1.85
CA SER A 26 7.17 -2.51 1.02
C SER A 26 6.81 -2.55 -0.46
N TRP A 27 7.49 -1.71 -1.24
CA TRP A 27 7.29 -1.62 -2.69
C TRP A 27 8.51 -1.01 -3.34
N ASN A 28 8.59 -1.12 -4.67
CA ASN A 28 9.63 -0.41 -5.41
C ASN A 28 9.21 1.05 -5.57
N PRO A 29 10.04 2.00 -5.15
CA PRO A 29 9.72 3.42 -5.34
C PRO A 29 9.75 3.78 -6.82
N SER A 30 8.93 4.75 -7.20
CA SER A 30 8.86 5.23 -8.58
C SER A 30 9.44 6.63 -8.65
N SER A 31 10.33 6.87 -9.63
CA SER A 31 10.96 8.18 -9.78
C SER A 31 9.98 9.26 -10.21
N ASP A 32 8.84 8.87 -10.79
CA ASP A 32 7.82 9.82 -11.24
C ASP A 32 6.70 10.03 -10.21
N ALA A 33 6.87 9.52 -8.99
CA ALA A 33 5.89 9.65 -7.92
C ALA A 33 6.49 10.36 -6.71
N TYR A 34 5.71 11.20 -6.05
CA TYR A 34 6.12 11.83 -4.80
C TYR A 34 5.45 11.20 -3.60
N GLY A 35 4.44 10.41 -3.80
CA GLY A 35 3.71 9.77 -2.72
C GLY A 35 2.95 8.54 -3.16
N TYR A 36 2.36 7.88 -2.19
CA TYR A 36 1.63 6.63 -2.40
C TYR A 36 0.42 6.58 -1.48
N ASN A 37 -0.68 6.02 -1.96
CA ASN A 37 -1.83 5.70 -1.12
C ASN A 37 -1.88 4.18 -0.95
N ILE A 38 -1.88 3.76 0.31
CA ILE A 38 -2.04 2.35 0.66
C ILE A 38 -3.47 2.17 1.16
N TYR A 39 -4.24 1.37 0.43
CA TYR A 39 -5.62 1.07 0.79
C TYR A 39 -5.67 -0.28 1.49
N TYR A 40 -6.51 -0.40 2.49
CA TYR A 40 -6.66 -1.68 3.19
C TYR A 40 -8.07 -1.85 3.72
N GLY A 41 -8.43 -3.11 3.96
CA GLY A 41 -9.73 -3.46 4.48
C GLY A 41 -9.83 -4.97 4.74
N ILE A 42 -11.01 -5.42 5.12
CA ILE A 42 -11.25 -6.80 5.51
C ILE A 42 -11.79 -7.66 4.37
N ALA A 43 -11.96 -7.08 3.19
CA ALA A 43 -12.38 -7.81 1.99
C ALA A 43 -11.75 -7.15 0.77
N PRO A 44 -11.46 -7.91 -0.31
CA PRO A 44 -10.76 -7.36 -1.46
C PRO A 44 -11.54 -6.25 -2.17
N GLU A 45 -12.86 -6.25 -2.09
CA GLU A 45 -13.71 -5.22 -2.69
C GLU A 45 -14.09 -4.11 -1.68
N LYS A 46 -13.55 -4.17 -0.46
CA LYS A 46 -13.90 -3.23 0.63
C LYS A 46 -12.65 -2.61 1.24
N LEU A 47 -11.83 -1.99 0.42
CA LEU A 47 -10.61 -1.32 0.86
C LEU A 47 -10.95 0.13 1.24
N TYR A 48 -11.67 0.29 2.34
CA TYR A 48 -12.23 1.59 2.74
C TYR A 48 -11.27 2.47 3.52
N ASN A 49 -10.13 1.94 3.93
CA ASN A 49 -9.13 2.71 4.67
C ASN A 49 -7.98 3.08 3.77
N CYS A 50 -7.39 4.24 4.00
CA CYS A 50 -6.30 4.73 3.18
C CYS A 50 -5.24 5.40 4.04
N ILE A 51 -3.96 5.09 3.76
CA ILE A 51 -2.81 5.73 4.37
C ILE A 51 -2.02 6.38 3.24
N THR A 52 -1.67 7.65 3.39
CA THR A 52 -0.82 8.34 2.41
C THR A 52 0.60 8.42 2.94
N VAL A 53 1.56 7.97 2.13
CA VAL A 53 2.98 7.95 2.47
C VAL A 53 3.76 8.74 1.42
N ASN A 54 4.63 9.65 1.86
CA ASN A 54 5.41 10.48 0.95
C ASN A 54 6.88 10.09 0.99
N GLY A 55 7.48 9.95 -0.19
CA GLY A 55 8.92 9.81 -0.32
C GLY A 55 9.52 8.57 0.32
N ALA A 56 8.77 7.48 0.42
CA ALA A 56 9.22 6.25 1.08
C ALA A 56 8.99 5.05 0.18
N ASP A 57 9.62 3.94 0.52
CA ASP A 57 9.45 2.65 -0.17
C ASP A 57 8.95 1.57 0.79
N HIS A 58 8.60 1.95 2.01
CA HIS A 58 8.07 1.03 3.01
C HIS A 58 7.21 1.77 4.02
N TYR A 59 6.41 1.02 4.75
CA TYR A 59 5.59 1.54 5.83
C TYR A 59 5.38 0.45 6.88
N ASP A 60 5.62 0.78 8.15
CA ASP A 60 5.34 -0.10 9.29
C ASP A 60 3.90 0.12 9.74
N PHE A 61 3.04 -0.82 9.43
CA PHE A 61 1.66 -0.75 9.89
C PHE A 61 1.58 -1.42 11.27
N ARG A 62 1.01 -0.71 12.23
CA ARG A 62 0.80 -1.23 13.58
C ARG A 62 -0.66 -1.08 13.96
N GLY A 63 -1.19 -2.06 14.68
CA GLY A 63 -2.55 -2.00 15.16
C GLY A 63 -3.56 -2.81 14.34
N LEU A 64 -3.09 -3.79 13.59
CA LEU A 64 -3.99 -4.76 12.97
C LEU A 64 -4.62 -5.63 14.05
N ASP A 65 -5.84 -6.08 13.81
CA ASP A 65 -6.51 -7.01 14.71
C ASP A 65 -5.97 -8.42 14.54
N LEU A 66 -5.72 -9.08 15.66
CA LEU A 66 -5.33 -10.48 15.65
C LEU A 66 -6.50 -11.33 15.13
N GLY A 67 -6.17 -12.36 14.36
CA GLY A 67 -7.17 -13.27 13.83
C GLY A 67 -8.00 -12.72 12.67
N THR A 68 -7.71 -11.50 12.22
CA THR A 68 -8.40 -10.90 11.09
C THR A 68 -7.51 -10.93 9.86
N THR A 69 -8.04 -11.37 8.73
CA THR A 69 -7.36 -11.30 7.44
C THR A 69 -7.59 -9.92 6.84
N TYR A 70 -6.51 -9.31 6.38
CA TYR A 70 -6.57 -7.99 5.74
C TYR A 70 -6.17 -8.08 4.28
N TYR A 71 -6.67 -7.13 3.51
CA TYR A 71 -6.37 -6.98 2.09
C TYR A 71 -5.80 -5.59 1.86
N PHE A 72 -4.76 -5.50 1.04
CA PHE A 72 -4.02 -4.27 0.80
C PHE A 72 -3.81 -4.05 -0.68
N ALA A 73 -3.81 -2.79 -1.08
CA ALA A 73 -3.42 -2.38 -2.43
C ALA A 73 -2.76 -1.01 -2.35
N ILE A 74 -2.01 -0.64 -3.37
CA ILE A 74 -1.25 0.61 -3.38
C ILE A 74 -1.39 1.30 -4.74
N GLU A 75 -1.36 2.62 -4.72
CA GLU A 75 -1.26 3.43 -5.93
C GLU A 75 -0.21 4.51 -5.74
N ALA A 76 0.41 4.94 -6.82
CA ALA A 76 1.39 6.02 -6.80
C ALA A 76 0.71 7.34 -7.16
N LEU A 77 1.26 8.44 -6.64
CA LEU A 77 0.72 9.79 -6.83
C LEU A 77 1.77 10.70 -7.41
N ASN A 78 1.37 11.54 -8.36
CA ASN A 78 2.16 12.69 -8.79
C ASN A 78 1.23 13.85 -9.16
N GLU A 79 1.81 14.94 -9.67
CA GLU A 79 1.05 16.14 -10.01
C GLU A 79 -0.02 15.89 -11.08
N SER A 80 0.17 14.87 -11.90
CA SER A 80 -0.75 14.55 -13.00
C SER A 80 -1.84 13.57 -12.61
N GLY A 81 -1.78 12.99 -11.40
CA GLY A 81 -2.83 12.11 -10.91
C GLY A 81 -2.31 10.88 -10.21
N ARG A 82 -3.05 9.80 -10.33
CA ARG A 82 -2.79 8.53 -9.65
C ARG A 82 -2.51 7.44 -10.66
N SER A 83 -1.66 6.49 -10.28
CA SER A 83 -1.46 5.28 -11.07
C SER A 83 -2.68 4.36 -10.96
N ALA A 84 -2.71 3.32 -11.77
CA ALA A 84 -3.62 2.22 -11.52
C ALA A 84 -3.30 1.57 -10.18
N LEU A 85 -4.32 1.03 -9.53
CA LEU A 85 -4.16 0.33 -8.26
C LEU A 85 -3.41 -0.98 -8.49
N SER A 86 -2.55 -1.37 -7.55
CA SER A 86 -1.88 -2.66 -7.60
C SER A 86 -2.88 -3.80 -7.43
N LYS A 87 -2.40 -5.03 -7.66
CA LYS A 87 -3.17 -6.22 -7.27
C LYS A 87 -3.37 -6.21 -5.76
N VAL A 88 -4.50 -6.75 -5.33
CA VAL A 88 -4.80 -6.85 -3.91
C VAL A 88 -3.95 -7.96 -3.29
N VAL A 89 -3.28 -7.64 -2.19
CA VAL A 89 -2.46 -8.57 -1.43
C VAL A 89 -3.19 -8.93 -0.15
N LYS A 90 -3.28 -10.23 0.13
CA LYS A 90 -3.97 -10.77 1.30
C LYS A 90 -2.96 -11.17 2.37
N GLN A 91 -3.21 -10.75 3.62
CA GLN A 91 -2.38 -11.14 4.77
C GLN A 91 -3.21 -11.44 6.02
#